data_c070a8a373e36e956a35640b22c3212e
#
_entry.id   c070a8a373e36e956a35640b22c3212e
#
_cell.length_a   1.000
_cell.length_b   1.000
_cell.length_c   1.000
_cell.angle_alpha   90.00
_cell.angle_beta   90.00
_cell.angle_gamma   90.00
#
_symmetry.space_group_name_H-M   'P 1'
#
loop_
_entity.id
_entity.type
_entity.pdbx_description
1 polymer ?
#
loop_
_entity_poly.entity_id
_entity_poly.type
_entity_poly.pdbx_seq_one_letter_code
_entity_poly.pdbx_strand_id
1 'polypeptide(L)'
;MNKVLLVTGGSRGIGAATALLAAAQGWTVAVNYTANSLAADEVVRQIRSTGGNAIAVQADVADEAQVMRMYEHIDAKLGRLSGLVNNAGVVDVYARVAEMSVARLKRMFDINVIGSIVCAREAVRRMSTRYGGEGGSIVNVSSAAARLGAPGQAVPRVPRRGRCTSGGRRAPERPRRRW
;
A
#
# COMPACT_ATOMS: atom_id res chain seq x y z
N MET A 1 14.41 11.76 13.57
CA MET A 1 13.58 10.53 13.66
C MET A 1 13.70 9.76 12.37
N ASN A 2 13.92 8.45 12.44
CA ASN A 2 13.96 7.59 11.24
C ASN A 2 12.54 7.38 10.72
N LYS A 3 12.24 7.85 9.48
CA LYS A 3 10.92 7.71 8.85
C LYS A 3 10.89 6.42 8.05
N VAL A 4 10.13 5.43 8.49
CA VAL A 4 9.99 4.13 7.80
C VAL A 4 8.74 4.13 6.92
N LEU A 5 8.92 3.83 5.64
CA LEU A 5 7.86 3.72 4.63
C LEU A 5 7.76 2.29 4.11
N LEU A 6 6.57 1.72 4.14
CA LEU A 6 6.25 0.50 3.40
C LEU A 6 5.61 0.86 2.05
N VAL A 7 6.14 0.30 0.97
CA VAL A 7 5.54 0.38 -0.37
C VAL A 7 5.13 -1.03 -0.80
N THR A 8 3.83 -1.32 -0.84
CA THR A 8 3.35 -2.61 -1.31
C THR A 8 3.42 -2.69 -2.83
N GLY A 9 3.82 -3.86 -3.37
CA GLY A 9 4.09 -4.00 -4.80
C GLY A 9 5.21 -3.09 -5.30
N GLY A 10 6.24 -2.87 -4.47
CA GLY A 10 7.32 -1.91 -4.68
C GLY A 10 8.42 -2.35 -5.66
N SER A 11 8.35 -3.56 -6.22
CA SER A 11 9.44 -4.10 -7.05
C SER A 11 9.46 -3.59 -8.50
N ARG A 12 8.40 -2.91 -8.97
CA ARG A 12 8.30 -2.41 -10.36
C ARG A 12 7.33 -1.24 -10.50
N GLY A 13 7.36 -0.57 -11.66
CA GLY A 13 6.39 0.45 -12.06
C GLY A 13 6.27 1.59 -11.04
N ILE A 14 5.04 1.98 -10.73
CA ILE A 14 4.74 3.10 -9.82
C ILE A 14 5.31 2.85 -8.41
N GLY A 15 5.22 1.61 -7.92
CA GLY A 15 5.75 1.26 -6.59
C GLY A 15 7.26 1.43 -6.49
N ALA A 16 8.02 0.96 -7.49
CA ALA A 16 9.47 1.13 -7.52
C ALA A 16 9.88 2.61 -7.62
N ALA A 17 9.24 3.37 -8.51
CA ALA A 17 9.49 4.80 -8.63
C ALA A 17 9.18 5.55 -7.32
N THR A 18 8.10 5.17 -6.62
CA THR A 18 7.74 5.73 -5.32
C THR A 18 8.78 5.38 -4.25
N ALA A 19 9.27 4.13 -4.23
CA ALA A 19 10.30 3.69 -3.28
C ALA A 19 11.61 4.47 -3.46
N LEU A 20 12.07 4.61 -4.70
CA LEU A 20 13.29 5.38 -5.06
C LEU A 20 13.15 6.85 -4.66
N LEU A 21 12.03 7.48 -5.00
CA LEU A 21 11.80 8.88 -4.69
C LEU A 21 11.71 9.12 -3.17
N ALA A 22 11.03 8.24 -2.45
CA ALA A 22 10.94 8.34 -0.99
C ALA A 22 12.31 8.21 -0.32
N ALA A 23 13.14 7.26 -0.78
CA ALA A 23 14.50 7.10 -0.28
C ALA A 23 15.35 8.35 -0.53
N ALA A 24 15.26 8.97 -1.70
CA ALA A 24 15.94 10.22 -2.02
C ALA A 24 15.49 11.39 -1.13
N GLN A 25 14.30 11.30 -0.52
CA GLN A 25 13.78 12.25 0.48
C GLN A 25 14.07 11.85 1.93
N GLY A 26 14.97 10.89 2.15
CA GLY A 26 15.44 10.48 3.47
C GLY A 26 14.54 9.48 4.20
N TRP A 27 13.62 8.82 3.50
CA TRP A 27 12.88 7.71 4.09
C TRP A 27 13.69 6.42 4.06
N THR A 28 13.59 5.63 5.13
CA THR A 28 13.99 4.22 5.11
C THR A 28 12.83 3.41 4.51
N VAL A 29 13.09 2.61 3.48
CA VAL A 29 12.03 2.02 2.66
C VAL A 29 11.99 0.51 2.76
N ALA A 30 10.81 -0.04 3.08
CA ALA A 30 10.50 -1.45 2.90
C ALA A 30 9.82 -1.65 1.54
N VAL A 31 10.48 -2.36 0.64
CA VAL A 31 10.00 -2.69 -0.72
C VAL A 31 9.33 -4.05 -0.66
N ASN A 32 7.99 -4.08 -0.63
CA ASN A 32 7.27 -5.35 -0.66
C ASN A 32 7.14 -5.88 -2.09
N TYR A 33 7.27 -7.19 -2.21
CA TYR A 33 7.06 -7.94 -3.46
C TYR A 33 6.41 -9.30 -3.17
N THR A 34 5.79 -9.92 -4.19
CA THR A 34 5.14 -11.23 -4.04
C THR A 34 6.02 -12.37 -4.58
N ALA A 35 6.53 -12.26 -5.81
CA ALA A 35 7.23 -13.36 -6.47
C ALA A 35 8.63 -13.01 -6.99
N ASN A 36 8.83 -11.81 -7.53
CA ASN A 36 10.08 -11.43 -8.18
C ASN A 36 11.03 -10.75 -7.19
N SER A 37 11.86 -11.56 -6.51
CA SER A 37 12.87 -11.06 -5.57
C SER A 37 13.95 -10.24 -6.29
N LEU A 38 14.42 -10.69 -7.46
CA LEU A 38 15.46 -9.99 -8.20
C LEU A 38 15.08 -8.55 -8.54
N ALA A 39 13.82 -8.33 -8.93
CA ALA A 39 13.34 -6.97 -9.20
C ALA A 39 13.25 -6.11 -7.92
N ALA A 40 12.88 -6.70 -6.79
CA ALA A 40 12.83 -5.99 -5.51
C ALA A 40 14.24 -5.66 -5.00
N ASP A 41 15.17 -6.62 -5.12
CA ASP A 41 16.58 -6.45 -4.74
C ASP A 41 17.27 -5.38 -5.61
N GLU A 42 16.91 -5.29 -6.89
CA GLU A 42 17.42 -4.23 -7.77
C GLU A 42 16.98 -2.84 -7.28
N VAL A 43 15.70 -2.67 -6.89
CA VAL A 43 15.23 -1.40 -6.30
C VAL A 43 15.98 -1.07 -5.02
N VAL A 44 16.17 -2.07 -4.14
CA VAL A 44 16.93 -1.91 -2.90
C VAL A 44 18.38 -1.52 -3.19
N ARG A 45 19.02 -2.17 -4.16
CA ARG A 45 20.39 -1.87 -4.58
C ARG A 45 20.50 -0.42 -5.08
N GLN A 46 19.57 0.05 -5.91
CA GLN A 46 19.53 1.42 -6.39
C GLN A 46 19.38 2.42 -5.24
N ILE A 47 18.50 2.16 -4.28
CA ILE A 47 18.35 3.00 -3.09
C ILE A 47 19.66 3.07 -2.30
N ARG A 48 20.31 1.93 -2.08
CA ARG A 48 21.56 1.87 -1.31
C ARG A 48 22.75 2.52 -2.03
N SER A 49 22.80 2.44 -3.35
CA SER A 49 23.87 3.07 -4.14
C SER A 49 23.87 4.61 -4.06
N THR A 50 22.73 5.20 -3.69
CA THR A 50 22.60 6.65 -3.46
C THR A 50 22.66 7.02 -1.97
N GLY A 51 23.08 6.10 -1.10
CA GLY A 51 23.21 6.34 0.35
C GLY A 51 21.92 6.17 1.15
N GLY A 52 20.81 5.77 0.51
CA GLY A 52 19.55 5.47 1.17
C GLY A 52 19.55 4.12 1.89
N ASN A 53 18.56 3.91 2.74
CA ASN A 53 18.37 2.64 3.44
C ASN A 53 17.06 1.96 3.00
N ALA A 54 17.14 0.68 2.59
CA ALA A 54 16.00 -0.10 2.19
C ALA A 54 16.19 -1.60 2.41
N ILE A 55 15.07 -2.30 2.57
CA ILE A 55 15.01 -3.77 2.54
C ILE A 55 13.93 -4.25 1.56
N ALA A 56 14.14 -5.42 0.96
CA ALA A 56 13.11 -6.14 0.24
C ALA A 56 12.38 -7.09 1.19
N VAL A 57 11.04 -7.14 1.13
CA VAL A 57 10.23 -7.98 2.01
C VAL A 57 9.18 -8.72 1.17
N GLN A 58 9.25 -10.06 1.20
CA GLN A 58 8.30 -10.89 0.49
C GLN A 58 6.99 -11.03 1.28
N ALA A 59 5.86 -10.72 0.65
CA ALA A 59 4.53 -11.05 1.14
C ALA A 59 3.50 -10.91 0.02
N ASP A 60 2.55 -11.83 -0.06
CA ASP A 60 1.31 -11.64 -0.81
C ASP A 60 0.33 -10.87 0.09
N VAL A 61 -0.08 -9.67 -0.35
CA VAL A 61 -1.02 -8.83 0.42
C VAL A 61 -2.42 -9.45 0.55
N ALA A 62 -2.75 -10.43 -0.28
CA ALA A 62 -3.99 -11.20 -0.19
C ALA A 62 -3.96 -12.26 0.94
N ASP A 63 -2.81 -12.52 1.53
CA ASP A 63 -2.61 -13.46 2.63
C ASP A 63 -2.32 -12.69 3.93
N GLU A 64 -3.30 -12.66 4.84
CA GLU A 64 -3.19 -11.93 6.10
C GLU A 64 -1.98 -12.37 6.94
N ALA A 65 -1.69 -13.67 6.98
CA ALA A 65 -0.56 -14.18 7.77
C ALA A 65 0.78 -13.70 7.20
N GLN A 66 0.91 -13.61 5.88
CA GLN A 66 2.10 -13.04 5.25
C GLN A 66 2.21 -11.54 5.52
N VAL A 67 1.10 -10.80 5.47
CA VAL A 67 1.08 -9.38 5.81
C VAL A 67 1.55 -9.18 7.25
N MET A 68 1.05 -9.95 8.21
CA MET A 68 1.48 -9.87 9.62
C MET A 68 2.99 -10.07 9.75
N ARG A 69 3.54 -11.15 9.17
CA ARG A 69 4.99 -11.43 9.19
C ARG A 69 5.81 -10.33 8.52
N MET A 70 5.31 -9.76 7.42
CA MET A 70 5.95 -8.62 6.75
C MET A 70 6.10 -7.43 7.70
N TYR A 71 5.05 -7.05 8.40
CA TYR A 71 5.10 -5.94 9.35
C TYR A 71 6.01 -6.23 10.54
N GLU A 72 5.98 -7.42 11.11
CA GLU A 72 6.90 -7.86 12.18
C GLU A 72 8.36 -7.76 11.73
N HIS A 73 8.65 -8.20 10.50
CA HIS A 73 9.99 -8.11 9.92
C HIS A 73 10.44 -6.64 9.74
N ILE A 74 9.54 -5.78 9.29
CA ILE A 74 9.82 -4.34 9.13
C ILE A 74 10.11 -3.72 10.50
N ASP A 75 9.27 -3.98 11.51
CA ASP A 75 9.45 -3.47 12.86
C ASP A 75 10.82 -3.88 13.45
N ALA A 76 11.21 -5.14 13.24
CA ALA A 76 12.49 -5.67 13.74
C ALA A 76 13.73 -5.11 13.03
N LYS A 77 13.63 -4.83 11.71
CA LYS A 77 14.78 -4.42 10.88
C LYS A 77 14.93 -2.93 10.70
N LEU A 78 13.82 -2.21 10.60
CA LEU A 78 13.82 -0.78 10.28
C LEU A 78 13.25 0.08 11.41
N GLY A 79 12.53 -0.54 12.33
CA GLY A 79 11.81 0.16 13.38
C GLY A 79 10.37 0.48 13.00
N ARG A 80 9.72 1.31 13.81
CA ARG A 80 8.28 1.61 13.71
C ARG A 80 7.92 2.31 12.39
N LEU A 81 6.85 1.83 11.77
CA LEU A 81 6.33 2.40 10.53
C LEU A 81 5.81 3.83 10.72
N SER A 82 6.13 4.72 9.79
CA SER A 82 5.66 6.11 9.72
C SER A 82 4.83 6.39 8.47
N GLY A 83 4.88 5.51 7.46
CA GLY A 83 4.12 5.68 6.22
C GLY A 83 3.80 4.37 5.52
N LEU A 84 2.67 4.34 4.82
CA LEU A 84 2.26 3.23 3.96
C LEU A 84 1.84 3.77 2.60
N VAL A 85 2.36 3.16 1.55
CA VAL A 85 1.83 3.30 0.18
C VAL A 85 1.23 1.97 -0.24
N ASN A 86 -0.11 1.89 -0.20
CA ASN A 86 -0.87 0.78 -0.77
C ASN A 86 -0.87 0.91 -2.28
N ASN A 87 0.09 0.26 -2.93
CA ASN A 87 0.27 0.25 -4.38
C ASN A 87 0.09 -1.14 -4.98
N ALA A 88 0.24 -2.21 -4.19
CA ALA A 88 -0.01 -3.55 -4.68
C ALA A 88 -1.41 -3.66 -5.30
N GLY A 89 -1.46 -4.16 -6.52
CA GLY A 89 -2.70 -4.31 -7.25
C GLY A 89 -2.49 -5.11 -8.52
N VAL A 90 -3.53 -5.79 -8.94
CA VAL A 90 -3.54 -6.56 -10.18
C VAL A 90 -4.68 -6.09 -11.07
N VAL A 91 -4.41 -6.09 -12.36
CA VAL A 91 -5.41 -5.99 -13.43
C VAL A 91 -5.25 -7.26 -14.24
N ASP A 92 -6.29 -8.05 -14.31
CA ASP A 92 -6.27 -9.30 -15.05
C ASP A 92 -6.50 -9.04 -16.56
N VAL A 93 -6.32 -10.05 -17.38
CA VAL A 93 -6.55 -9.95 -18.84
C VAL A 93 -7.97 -9.45 -19.12
N TYR A 94 -8.13 -8.77 -20.26
CA TYR A 94 -9.45 -8.32 -20.70
C TYR A 94 -10.41 -9.50 -20.87
N ALA A 95 -11.60 -9.38 -20.30
CA ALA A 95 -12.69 -10.35 -20.48
C ALA A 95 -14.06 -9.68 -20.38
N ARG A 96 -15.05 -10.22 -21.05
CA ARG A 96 -16.45 -9.80 -20.87
C ARG A 96 -16.95 -10.24 -19.51
N VAL A 97 -17.87 -9.53 -18.90
CA VAL A 97 -18.42 -9.86 -17.58
C VAL A 97 -18.99 -11.30 -17.56
N ALA A 98 -19.65 -11.72 -18.66
CA ALA A 98 -20.18 -13.07 -18.80
C ALA A 98 -19.11 -14.19 -18.81
N GLU A 99 -17.85 -13.85 -19.02
CA GLU A 99 -16.72 -14.78 -19.12
C GLU A 99 -15.86 -14.77 -17.84
N MET A 100 -16.16 -13.87 -16.89
CA MET A 100 -15.37 -13.73 -15.66
C MET A 100 -15.68 -14.86 -14.67
N SER A 101 -14.68 -15.66 -14.34
CA SER A 101 -14.81 -16.68 -13.30
C SER A 101 -14.86 -16.05 -11.91
N VAL A 102 -15.55 -16.71 -10.97
CA VAL A 102 -15.58 -16.29 -9.55
C VAL A 102 -14.17 -16.31 -8.94
N ALA A 103 -13.33 -17.26 -9.31
CA ALA A 103 -11.95 -17.34 -8.84
C ALA A 103 -11.14 -16.09 -9.22
N ARG A 104 -11.30 -15.62 -10.47
CA ARG A 104 -10.69 -14.37 -10.95
C ARG A 104 -11.19 -13.17 -10.15
N LEU A 105 -12.50 -13.03 -9.99
CA LEU A 105 -13.08 -11.92 -9.24
C LEU A 105 -12.58 -11.93 -7.79
N LYS A 106 -12.61 -13.09 -7.15
CA LYS A 106 -12.13 -13.27 -5.77
C LYS A 106 -10.67 -12.85 -5.65
N ARG A 107 -9.78 -13.31 -6.54
CA ARG A 107 -8.35 -12.94 -6.53
C ARG A 107 -8.14 -11.43 -6.66
N MET A 108 -8.91 -10.77 -7.53
CA MET A 108 -8.83 -9.32 -7.70
C MET A 108 -9.28 -8.57 -6.44
N PHE A 109 -10.35 -9.02 -5.79
CA PHE A 109 -10.82 -8.42 -4.54
C PHE A 109 -9.87 -8.69 -3.38
N ASP A 110 -9.33 -9.89 -3.27
CA ASP A 110 -8.39 -10.26 -2.21
C ASP A 110 -7.13 -9.37 -2.26
N ILE A 111 -6.59 -9.08 -3.45
CA ILE A 111 -5.41 -8.23 -3.58
C ILE A 111 -5.77 -6.74 -3.50
N ASN A 112 -6.70 -6.27 -4.35
CA ASN A 112 -6.89 -4.84 -4.57
C ASN A 112 -7.71 -4.16 -3.46
N VAL A 113 -8.53 -4.92 -2.74
CA VAL A 113 -9.44 -4.40 -1.70
C VAL A 113 -9.04 -4.94 -0.33
N ILE A 114 -9.17 -6.24 -0.11
CA ILE A 114 -8.95 -6.84 1.21
C ILE A 114 -7.51 -6.64 1.65
N GLY A 115 -6.54 -6.93 0.78
CA GLY A 115 -5.12 -6.75 1.06
C GLY A 115 -4.76 -5.30 1.40
N SER A 116 -5.31 -4.33 0.66
CA SER A 116 -5.11 -2.90 0.97
C SER A 116 -5.68 -2.52 2.34
N ILE A 117 -6.85 -3.06 2.71
CA ILE A 117 -7.47 -2.81 4.02
C ILE A 117 -6.66 -3.46 5.14
N VAL A 118 -6.21 -4.71 4.97
CA VAL A 118 -5.38 -5.42 5.96
C VAL A 118 -4.06 -4.69 6.16
N CYS A 119 -3.37 -4.29 5.08
CA CYS A 119 -2.16 -3.49 5.18
C CYS A 119 -2.41 -2.15 5.91
N ALA A 120 -3.51 -1.45 5.59
CA ALA A 120 -3.86 -0.21 6.27
C ALA A 120 -4.16 -0.43 7.76
N ARG A 121 -4.84 -1.51 8.13
CA ARG A 121 -5.11 -1.88 9.53
C ARG A 121 -3.82 -2.03 10.32
N GLU A 122 -2.85 -2.78 9.78
CA GLU A 122 -1.57 -3.02 10.44
C GLU A 122 -0.72 -1.74 10.53
N ALA A 123 -0.77 -0.90 9.50
CA ALA A 123 -0.14 0.42 9.54
C ALA A 123 -0.75 1.31 10.64
N VAL A 124 -2.08 1.36 10.75
CA VAL A 124 -2.77 2.14 11.79
C VAL A 124 -2.38 1.66 13.18
N ARG A 125 -2.28 0.35 13.42
CA ARG A 125 -1.86 -0.22 14.71
C ARG A 125 -0.46 0.25 15.14
N ARG A 126 0.42 0.56 14.19
CA ARG A 126 1.79 1.03 14.43
C ARG A 126 1.92 2.54 14.51
N MET A 127 1.16 3.25 13.69
CA MET A 127 1.27 4.70 13.54
C MET A 127 0.39 5.49 14.50
N SER A 128 -0.80 4.95 14.85
CA SER A 128 -1.77 5.69 15.63
C SER A 128 -1.30 5.93 17.07
N THR A 129 -1.48 7.16 17.54
CA THR A 129 -1.22 7.56 18.93
C THR A 129 -2.03 6.75 19.95
N ARG A 130 -3.21 6.25 19.54
CA ARG A 130 -4.01 5.32 20.36
C ARG A 130 -3.27 4.04 20.73
N TYR A 131 -2.34 3.61 19.88
CA TYR A 131 -1.53 2.39 20.09
C TYR A 131 -0.06 2.73 20.39
N GLY A 132 0.21 3.95 20.88
CA GLY A 132 1.56 4.40 21.23
C GLY A 132 2.44 4.77 20.02
N GLY A 133 1.83 5.02 18.85
CA GLY A 133 2.53 5.55 17.68
C GLY A 133 2.67 7.06 17.73
N GLU A 134 3.42 7.61 16.77
CA GLU A 134 3.71 9.05 16.64
C GLU A 134 2.92 9.72 15.51
N GLY A 135 1.94 9.02 14.97
CA GLY A 135 1.23 9.44 13.76
C GLY A 135 1.88 8.86 12.50
N GLY A 136 1.31 9.19 11.35
CA GLY A 136 1.81 8.75 10.05
C GLY A 136 0.84 9.02 8.93
N SER A 137 1.18 8.56 7.73
CA SER A 137 0.36 8.78 6.53
C SER A 137 0.14 7.49 5.75
N ILE A 138 -1.08 7.34 5.22
CA ILE A 138 -1.42 6.24 4.31
C ILE A 138 -1.82 6.83 2.96
N VAL A 139 -1.19 6.35 1.91
CA VAL A 139 -1.52 6.67 0.52
C VAL A 139 -2.05 5.41 -0.15
N ASN A 140 -3.27 5.49 -0.71
CA ASN A 140 -3.82 4.43 -1.54
C ASN A 140 -3.67 4.84 -3.02
N VAL A 141 -2.95 4.03 -3.80
CA VAL A 141 -2.83 4.19 -5.24
C VAL A 141 -4.12 3.68 -5.89
N SER A 142 -4.77 4.52 -6.67
CA SER A 142 -6.01 4.20 -7.36
C SER A 142 -5.83 4.37 -8.87
N SER A 143 -6.80 3.92 -9.64
CA SER A 143 -6.79 4.01 -11.11
C SER A 143 -7.80 5.03 -11.63
N ALA A 144 -7.49 5.68 -12.75
CA ALA A 144 -8.46 6.46 -13.51
C ALA A 144 -9.67 5.60 -13.94
N ALA A 145 -9.47 4.31 -14.17
CA ALA A 145 -10.52 3.36 -14.49
C ALA A 145 -11.61 3.28 -13.40
N ALA A 146 -11.28 3.54 -12.14
CA ALA A 146 -12.26 3.63 -11.05
C ALA A 146 -13.24 4.81 -11.20
N ARG A 147 -12.90 5.82 -12.01
CA ARG A 147 -13.75 7.00 -12.29
C ARG A 147 -14.43 6.92 -13.64
N LEU A 148 -13.70 6.47 -14.65
CA LEU A 148 -14.14 6.48 -16.05
C LEU A 148 -14.80 5.17 -16.45
N GLY A 149 -14.60 4.10 -15.67
CA GLY A 149 -14.88 2.74 -16.09
C GLY A 149 -13.79 2.25 -17.04
N ALA A 150 -13.54 0.96 -17.03
CA ALA A 150 -12.65 0.31 -18.00
C ALA A 150 -13.40 -0.90 -18.59
N PRO A 151 -13.72 -0.89 -19.87
CA PRO A 151 -14.37 -2.03 -20.52
C PRO A 151 -13.59 -3.32 -20.24
N GLY A 152 -14.28 -4.40 -19.88
CA GLY A 152 -13.66 -5.70 -19.61
C GLY A 152 -12.79 -5.81 -18.37
N GLN A 153 -12.82 -4.81 -17.50
CA GLN A 153 -12.11 -4.83 -16.22
C GLN A 153 -13.08 -4.59 -15.05
N ALA A 154 -13.14 -5.52 -14.11
CA ALA A 154 -13.77 -5.26 -12.82
C ALA A 154 -12.77 -4.53 -11.92
N VAL A 155 -12.88 -3.20 -11.83
CA VAL A 155 -12.01 -2.39 -10.97
C VAL A 155 -12.74 -2.08 -9.67
N PRO A 156 -12.37 -2.69 -8.54
CA PRO A 156 -12.95 -2.34 -7.26
C PRO A 156 -12.58 -0.91 -6.88
N ARG A 157 -13.55 -0.13 -6.41
CA ARG A 157 -13.31 1.21 -5.88
C ARG A 157 -12.74 1.11 -4.47
N VAL A 158 -11.47 1.42 -4.29
CA VAL A 158 -10.92 1.72 -2.97
C VAL A 158 -11.15 3.20 -2.68
N PRO A 159 -11.78 3.58 -1.55
CA PRO A 159 -12.04 4.98 -1.24
C PRO A 159 -10.73 5.77 -1.13
N ARG A 160 -10.74 6.97 -1.73
CA ARG A 160 -9.61 7.90 -1.67
C ARG A 160 -9.51 8.53 -0.27
N ARG A 161 -8.29 8.54 0.30
CA ARG A 161 -7.78 9.36 1.40
C ARG A 161 -8.40 9.12 2.79
N GLY A 162 -7.62 8.52 3.66
CA GLY A 162 -7.69 8.75 5.09
C GLY A 162 -6.41 9.42 5.58
N ARG A 163 -6.48 10.66 6.08
CA ARG A 163 -5.45 11.19 6.96
C ARG A 163 -5.73 10.60 8.34
N CYS A 164 -4.80 9.87 8.92
CA CYS A 164 -4.77 9.65 10.36
C CYS A 164 -4.33 10.96 11.02
N THR A 165 -5.28 11.83 11.35
CA THR A 165 -5.01 13.00 12.19
C THR A 165 -5.19 12.60 13.65
N SER A 166 -4.15 12.78 14.44
CA SER A 166 -4.22 12.82 15.91
C SER A 166 -5.25 13.88 16.34
N GLY A 167 -6.20 13.47 17.12
CA GLY A 167 -7.09 14.20 18.02
C GLY A 167 -7.50 15.64 17.72
N GLY A 168 -8.83 15.84 17.65
CA GLY A 168 -9.48 17.06 18.11
C GLY A 168 -9.60 18.21 17.12
N ARG A 169 -10.67 18.17 16.32
CA ARG A 169 -11.71 19.21 16.16
C ARG A 169 -12.75 18.69 15.17
N ARG A 170 -14.00 18.65 15.59
CA ARG A 170 -15.14 18.39 14.70
C ARG A 170 -15.16 19.49 13.62
N ALA A 171 -15.11 19.09 12.35
CA ALA A 171 -15.43 20.01 11.27
C ALA A 171 -16.92 20.37 11.34
N PRO A 172 -17.32 21.64 11.04
CA PRO A 172 -18.71 22.02 11.04
C PRO A 172 -19.48 21.24 9.96
N GLU A 173 -20.66 20.75 10.32
CA GLU A 173 -21.59 20.06 9.42
C GLU A 173 -21.97 20.97 8.26
N ARG A 174 -21.70 20.55 7.03
CA ARG A 174 -22.23 21.20 5.83
C ARG A 174 -23.71 20.82 5.67
N PRO A 175 -24.61 21.77 5.38
CA PRO A 175 -26.03 21.49 5.21
C PRO A 175 -26.25 20.53 4.03
N ARG A 176 -27.08 19.51 4.26
CA ARG A 176 -27.51 18.54 3.25
C ARG A 176 -28.22 19.27 2.12
N ARG A 177 -27.65 19.30 0.93
CA ARG A 177 -28.40 19.64 -0.28
C ARG A 177 -29.25 18.43 -0.65
N ARG A 178 -30.56 18.61 -0.64
CA ARG A 178 -31.56 17.67 -1.19
C ARG A 178 -31.36 17.61 -2.73
N TRP A 179 -31.23 16.45 -3.26
CA TRP A 179 -31.65 16.04 -4.60
C TRP A 179 -32.34 14.71 -4.46
#